data_552b350d5b436b2af1bdfc2d7b7cb95d
#
_entry.id   552b350d5b436b2af1bdfc2d7b7cb95d
#
_cell.length_a   1.000
_cell.length_b   1.000
_cell.length_c   1.000
_cell.angle_alpha   90.00
_cell.angle_beta   90.00
_cell.angle_gamma   90.00
#
_symmetry.space_group_name_H-M   'P 1'
#
loop_
_entity.id
_entity.type
_entity.pdbx_description
1 polymer ?
#
loop_
_entity_poly.entity_id
_entity_poly.type
_entity_poly.pdbx_seq_one_letter_code
_entity_poly.pdbx_strand_id
1 'polypeptide(L)'
;MAAALIEAGFEVDDVHLSEIGSKIKDLNSYRGLVIPGGFSYGDVLGAGSGMSNTIMFNTKIRKIFSEFLSNEKNFGLGICNGCQFVSGICEIVPGAKSWPSFMRNDSDQYECRLVQLKIESCSSIFFNGMEGSVIPVSYT
;
A
#
# COMPACT_ATOMS: atom_id res chain seq x y z
N MET A 1 -3.97 -12.58 3.52
CA MET A 1 -4.58 -11.47 2.75
C MET A 1 -5.52 -12.01 1.68
N ALA A 2 -5.04 -12.79 0.70
CA ALA A 2 -5.89 -13.32 -0.38
C ALA A 2 -7.17 -14.01 0.14
N ALA A 3 -7.05 -14.92 1.10
CA ALA A 3 -8.22 -15.60 1.68
C ALA A 3 -9.29 -14.63 2.24
N ALA A 4 -8.88 -13.58 2.95
CA ALA A 4 -9.80 -12.59 3.50
C ALA A 4 -10.51 -11.77 2.39
N LEU A 5 -9.82 -11.48 1.30
CA LEU A 5 -10.42 -10.80 0.15
C LEU A 5 -11.41 -11.71 -0.60
N ILE A 6 -11.07 -12.99 -0.76
CA ILE A 6 -11.97 -13.99 -1.35
C ILE A 6 -13.24 -14.14 -0.50
N GLU A 7 -13.09 -14.21 0.82
CA GLU A 7 -14.21 -14.28 1.76
C GLU A 7 -15.09 -13.02 1.69
N ALA A 8 -14.48 -11.86 1.41
CA ALA A 8 -15.18 -10.60 1.15
C ALA A 8 -15.81 -10.51 -0.25
N GLY A 9 -15.69 -11.54 -1.08
CA GLY A 9 -16.33 -11.63 -2.40
C GLY A 9 -15.50 -11.12 -3.58
N PHE A 10 -14.21 -10.89 -3.39
CA PHE A 10 -13.31 -10.50 -4.49
C PHE A 10 -12.76 -11.72 -5.23
N GLU A 11 -12.57 -11.59 -6.52
CA GLU A 11 -11.65 -12.43 -7.30
C GLU A 11 -10.22 -11.95 -7.06
N VAL A 12 -9.32 -12.83 -6.66
CA VAL A 12 -7.97 -12.45 -6.23
C VAL A 12 -6.92 -13.22 -7.00
N ASP A 13 -5.99 -12.47 -7.59
CA ASP A 13 -4.74 -12.98 -8.12
C ASP A 13 -3.58 -12.58 -7.20
N ASP A 14 -2.72 -13.52 -6.87
CA ASP A 14 -1.45 -13.24 -6.20
C ASP A 14 -0.38 -13.01 -7.27
N VAL A 15 0.08 -11.77 -7.38
CA VAL A 15 0.94 -11.31 -8.49
C VAL A 15 2.26 -10.80 -7.95
N HIS A 16 3.36 -11.37 -8.40
CA HIS A 16 4.68 -10.86 -8.08
C HIS A 16 5.02 -9.63 -8.92
N LEU A 17 5.73 -8.64 -8.34
CA LEU A 17 6.07 -7.38 -9.01
C LEU A 17 6.82 -7.59 -10.35
N SER A 18 7.65 -8.65 -10.46
CA SER A 18 8.36 -8.99 -11.70
C SER A 18 7.43 -9.39 -12.85
N GLU A 19 6.24 -9.93 -12.55
CA GLU A 19 5.27 -10.31 -13.56
C GLU A 19 4.63 -9.08 -14.21
N ILE A 20 4.41 -8.02 -13.44
CA ILE A 20 3.95 -6.71 -13.92
C ILE A 20 5.02 -6.10 -14.85
N GLY A 21 6.27 -6.10 -14.41
CA GLY A 21 7.40 -5.57 -15.18
C GLY A 21 7.69 -6.30 -16.48
N SER A 22 7.49 -7.61 -16.51
CA SER A 22 7.66 -8.48 -17.70
C SER A 22 6.43 -8.54 -18.60
N LYS A 23 5.31 -7.86 -18.23
CA LYS A 23 4.03 -7.89 -18.92
C LYS A 23 3.33 -9.27 -18.93
N ILE A 24 3.68 -10.16 -18.02
CA ILE A 24 2.96 -11.43 -17.83
C ILE A 24 1.57 -11.14 -17.28
N LYS A 25 1.47 -10.15 -16.36
CA LYS A 25 0.20 -9.66 -15.83
C LYS A 25 0.03 -8.18 -16.17
N ASP A 26 -1.16 -7.82 -16.66
CA ASP A 26 -1.53 -6.42 -16.92
C ASP A 26 -2.29 -5.86 -15.73
N LEU A 27 -1.67 -4.91 -15.04
CA LEU A 27 -2.27 -4.27 -13.86
C LEU A 27 -3.61 -3.60 -14.19
N ASN A 28 -3.78 -3.10 -15.42
CA ASN A 28 -5.02 -2.45 -15.84
C ASN A 28 -6.21 -3.40 -16.00
N SER A 29 -5.99 -4.71 -15.97
CA SER A 29 -7.08 -5.69 -15.96
C SER A 29 -7.75 -5.83 -14.59
N TYR A 30 -7.14 -5.29 -13.53
CA TYR A 30 -7.65 -5.35 -12.16
C TYR A 30 -8.39 -4.07 -11.75
N ARG A 31 -9.20 -4.18 -10.71
CA ARG A 31 -9.90 -3.06 -10.06
C ARG A 31 -9.25 -2.65 -8.75
N GLY A 32 -8.58 -3.56 -8.10
CA GLY A 32 -7.95 -3.35 -6.80
C GLY A 32 -6.49 -3.75 -6.80
N LEU A 33 -5.66 -2.94 -6.16
CA LEU A 33 -4.28 -3.24 -5.85
C LEU A 33 -4.13 -3.31 -4.33
N VAL A 34 -3.87 -4.50 -3.81
CA VAL A 34 -3.66 -4.71 -2.38
C VAL A 34 -2.22 -5.10 -2.13
N ILE A 35 -1.51 -4.31 -1.36
CA ILE A 35 -0.14 -4.56 -0.99
C ILE A 35 -0.12 -5.02 0.46
N PRO A 36 0.21 -6.30 0.70
CA PRO A 36 0.23 -6.88 2.04
C PRO A 36 1.42 -6.39 2.86
N GLY A 37 1.39 -6.68 4.15
CA GLY A 37 2.54 -6.56 5.03
C GLY A 37 3.59 -7.64 4.78
N GLY A 38 4.60 -7.64 5.62
CA GLY A 38 5.75 -8.56 5.56
C GLY A 38 7.06 -7.78 5.40
N PHE A 39 8.11 -8.47 4.99
CA PHE A 39 9.44 -7.90 4.85
C PHE A 39 9.87 -7.91 3.38
N SER A 40 9.49 -6.87 2.64
CA SER A 40 9.87 -6.75 1.24
C SER A 40 11.36 -6.42 1.13
N TYR A 41 12.09 -7.16 0.31
CA TYR A 41 13.54 -6.99 0.12
C TYR A 41 14.33 -7.07 1.44
N GLY A 42 13.81 -7.79 2.45
CA GLY A 42 14.42 -7.89 3.78
C GLY A 42 14.53 -6.56 4.52
N ASP A 43 13.82 -5.54 4.08
CA ASP A 43 13.83 -4.15 4.59
C ASP A 43 15.25 -3.52 4.68
N VAL A 44 16.18 -4.00 3.86
CA VAL A 44 17.59 -3.57 3.86
C VAL A 44 17.74 -2.06 3.61
N LEU A 45 16.86 -1.49 2.78
CA LEU A 45 16.84 -0.06 2.47
C LEU A 45 15.86 0.75 3.35
N GLY A 46 15.27 0.10 4.34
CA GLY A 46 14.13 0.61 5.11
C GLY A 46 12.81 -0.02 4.64
N ALA A 47 11.84 -0.09 5.57
CA ALA A 47 10.57 -0.77 5.36
C ALA A 47 9.81 -0.20 4.15
N GLY A 48 9.44 -1.07 3.21
CA GLY A 48 8.77 -0.71 1.95
C GLY A 48 9.67 -0.04 0.90
N SER A 49 10.87 0.45 1.27
CA SER A 49 11.71 1.26 0.39
C SER A 49 12.28 0.47 -0.79
N GLY A 50 12.65 -0.78 -0.60
CA GLY A 50 13.15 -1.63 -1.70
C GLY A 50 12.13 -1.79 -2.82
N MET A 51 10.88 -2.05 -2.47
CA MET A 51 9.78 -2.20 -3.44
C MET A 51 9.42 -0.87 -4.08
N SER A 52 9.28 0.21 -3.32
CA SER A 52 8.95 1.53 -3.86
C SER A 52 10.05 2.03 -4.80
N ASN A 53 11.33 1.86 -4.47
CA ASN A 53 12.44 2.21 -5.34
C ASN A 53 12.45 1.41 -6.64
N THR A 54 12.12 0.11 -6.58
CA THR A 54 12.00 -0.71 -7.80
C THR A 54 10.99 -0.13 -8.77
N ILE A 55 9.87 0.42 -8.28
CA ILE A 55 8.87 1.07 -9.13
C ILE A 55 9.33 2.45 -9.57
N MET A 56 9.78 3.29 -8.64
CA MET A 56 10.07 4.69 -8.92
C MET A 56 11.24 4.88 -9.87
N PHE A 57 12.26 4.03 -9.79
CA PHE A 57 13.44 4.08 -10.68
C PHE A 57 13.27 3.29 -11.98
N ASN A 58 12.18 2.54 -12.15
CA ASN A 58 11.85 1.88 -13.41
C ASN A 58 10.74 2.62 -14.14
N THR A 59 11.09 3.42 -15.14
CA THR A 59 10.15 4.28 -15.88
C THR A 59 8.94 3.52 -16.44
N LYS A 60 9.14 2.26 -16.84
CA LYS A 60 8.10 1.41 -17.41
C LYS A 60 7.10 0.96 -16.36
N ILE A 61 7.59 0.46 -15.22
CA ILE A 61 6.75 0.00 -14.11
C ILE A 61 6.08 1.22 -13.47
N ARG A 62 6.81 2.31 -13.26
CA ARG A 62 6.28 3.57 -12.73
C ARG A 62 5.08 4.07 -13.56
N LYS A 63 5.17 4.01 -14.88
CA LYS A 63 4.08 4.40 -15.78
C LYS A 63 2.84 3.51 -15.57
N ILE A 64 3.02 2.19 -15.52
CA ILE A 64 1.91 1.24 -15.30
C ILE A 64 1.20 1.53 -13.98
N PHE A 65 1.95 1.71 -12.89
CA PHE A 65 1.37 2.03 -11.58
C PHE A 65 0.68 3.39 -11.57
N SER A 66 1.27 4.40 -12.20
CA SER A 66 0.66 5.73 -12.30
C SER A 66 -0.66 5.70 -13.07
N GLU A 67 -0.73 4.99 -14.18
CA GLU A 67 -1.96 4.82 -14.97
C GLU A 67 -3.04 4.10 -14.17
N PHE A 68 -2.68 3.02 -13.47
CA PHE A 68 -3.61 2.28 -12.63
C PHE A 68 -4.17 3.15 -11.49
N LEU A 69 -3.29 3.86 -10.77
CA LEU A 69 -3.67 4.67 -9.61
C LEU A 69 -4.42 5.95 -9.99
N SER A 70 -4.26 6.43 -11.23
CA SER A 70 -5.00 7.59 -11.74
C SER A 70 -6.40 7.26 -12.24
N ASN A 71 -6.75 5.99 -12.32
CA ASN A 71 -8.09 5.59 -12.73
C ASN A 71 -9.04 5.63 -11.52
N GLU A 72 -9.99 6.55 -11.54
CA GLU A 72 -10.97 6.75 -10.46
C GLU A 72 -11.85 5.53 -10.14
N LYS A 73 -11.89 4.55 -11.03
CA LYS A 73 -12.61 3.29 -10.80
C LYS A 73 -11.80 2.26 -10.05
N ASN A 74 -10.51 2.51 -9.85
CA ASN A 74 -9.61 1.59 -9.17
C ASN A 74 -9.43 2.00 -7.71
N PHE A 75 -9.01 1.06 -6.89
CA PHE A 75 -8.65 1.32 -5.51
C PHE A 75 -7.27 0.73 -5.16
N GLY A 76 -6.64 1.30 -4.15
CA GLY A 76 -5.41 0.79 -3.56
C GLY A 76 -5.55 0.62 -2.05
N LEU A 77 -4.97 -0.45 -1.52
CA LEU A 77 -4.91 -0.71 -0.09
C LEU A 77 -3.50 -1.18 0.28
N GLY A 78 -2.81 -0.42 1.11
CA GLY A 78 -1.52 -0.81 1.68
C GLY A 78 -1.68 -1.16 3.16
N ILE A 79 -1.16 -2.31 3.57
CA ILE A 79 -1.26 -2.77 4.96
C ILE A 79 0.15 -3.01 5.49
N CYS A 80 0.49 -2.43 6.65
CA CYS A 80 1.78 -2.57 7.33
C CYS A 80 2.93 -2.15 6.39
N ASN A 81 3.83 -3.05 6.01
CA ASN A 81 4.88 -2.78 5.03
C ASN A 81 4.32 -2.24 3.69
N GLY A 82 3.13 -2.70 3.30
CA GLY A 82 2.42 -2.17 2.13
C GLY A 82 2.04 -0.69 2.28
N CYS A 83 1.69 -0.23 3.48
CA CYS A 83 1.45 1.19 3.75
C CYS A 83 2.75 2.02 3.60
N GLN A 84 3.86 1.51 4.12
CA GLN A 84 5.18 2.12 3.97
C GLN A 84 5.60 2.18 2.48
N PHE A 85 5.35 1.11 1.74
CA PHE A 85 5.54 1.08 0.28
C PHE A 85 4.72 2.15 -0.43
N VAL A 86 3.42 2.25 -0.15
CA VAL A 86 2.53 3.24 -0.82
C VAL A 86 2.97 4.67 -0.51
N SER A 87 3.42 4.94 0.72
CA SER A 87 4.03 6.22 1.08
C SER A 87 5.28 6.52 0.22
N GLY A 88 6.10 5.50 -0.06
CA GLY A 88 7.30 5.65 -0.90
C GLY A 88 7.03 5.94 -2.38
N ILE A 89 5.81 5.68 -2.87
CA ILE A 89 5.37 6.00 -4.24
C ILE A 89 4.38 7.15 -4.29
N CYS A 90 4.24 7.95 -3.24
CA CYS A 90 3.24 9.02 -3.10
C CYS A 90 3.24 10.03 -4.26
N GLU A 91 4.37 10.23 -4.95
CA GLU A 91 4.45 11.09 -6.13
C GLU A 91 3.52 10.69 -7.26
N ILE A 92 3.23 9.39 -7.40
CA ILE A 92 2.38 8.85 -8.47
C ILE A 92 0.98 8.48 -7.99
N VAL A 93 0.67 8.70 -6.71
CA VAL A 93 -0.66 8.50 -6.13
C VAL A 93 -1.42 9.82 -6.16
N PRO A 94 -2.54 9.93 -6.87
CA PRO A 94 -3.32 11.16 -6.90
C PRO A 94 -3.74 11.62 -5.51
N GLY A 95 -3.49 12.89 -5.19
CA GLY A 95 -3.84 13.48 -3.90
C GLY A 95 -2.87 13.18 -2.75
N ALA A 96 -1.85 12.34 -2.93
CA ALA A 96 -0.97 11.88 -1.85
C ALA A 96 0.26 12.76 -1.59
N LYS A 97 0.40 13.92 -2.22
CA LYS A 97 1.59 14.78 -2.09
C LYS A 97 1.90 15.25 -0.66
N SER A 98 0.87 15.30 0.20
CA SER A 98 1.00 15.69 1.61
C SER A 98 1.10 14.50 2.57
N TRP A 99 1.18 13.28 2.06
CA TRP A 99 1.31 12.11 2.91
C TRP A 99 2.63 12.12 3.66
N PRO A 100 2.63 11.67 4.94
CA PRO A 100 3.85 11.59 5.72
C PRO A 100 4.79 10.52 5.18
N SER A 101 6.09 10.73 5.39
CA SER A 101 7.10 9.70 5.16
C SER A 101 7.30 8.87 6.41
N PHE A 102 7.50 7.57 6.24
CA PHE A 102 7.92 6.70 7.33
C PHE A 102 9.43 6.90 7.58
N MET A 103 9.77 7.18 8.81
CA MET A 103 11.13 7.45 9.24
C MET A 103 11.56 6.38 10.26
N ARG A 104 12.86 6.28 10.48
CA ARG A 104 13.42 5.44 11.54
C ARG A 104 12.94 5.97 12.90
N ASN A 105 12.65 5.07 13.84
CA ASN A 105 12.25 5.45 15.18
C ASN A 105 13.36 6.26 15.88
N ASP A 106 13.00 7.24 16.69
CA ASP A 106 13.97 8.04 17.44
C ASP A 106 14.79 7.19 18.42
N SER A 107 14.23 6.08 18.88
CA SER A 107 14.92 5.10 19.72
C SER A 107 15.94 4.23 18.98
N ASP A 108 15.98 4.31 17.65
CA ASP A 108 16.79 3.43 16.79
C ASP A 108 16.46 1.93 16.94
N GLN A 109 15.33 1.61 17.59
CA GLN A 109 14.92 0.24 17.89
C GLN A 109 13.52 -0.03 17.34
N TYR A 110 13.22 -1.31 17.16
CA TYR A 110 11.87 -1.77 16.89
C TYR A 110 10.97 -1.48 18.11
N GLU A 111 9.85 -0.83 17.87
CA GLU A 111 8.84 -0.52 18.89
C GLU A 111 7.51 -1.17 18.50
N CYS A 112 6.98 -2.00 19.41
CA CYS A 112 5.66 -2.58 19.26
C CYS A 112 4.73 -2.00 20.33
N ARG A 113 3.66 -1.34 19.89
CA ARG A 113 2.71 -0.67 20.80
C ARG A 113 1.28 -0.98 20.40
N LEU A 114 0.41 -1.16 21.38
CA LEU A 114 -1.02 -1.11 21.18
C LEU A 114 -1.46 0.35 21.25
N VAL A 115 -2.02 0.85 20.17
CA VAL A 115 -2.50 2.23 20.07
C VAL A 115 -3.98 2.26 19.68
N GLN A 116 -4.64 3.38 19.94
CA GLN A 116 -5.99 3.63 19.47
C GLN A 116 -5.92 4.61 18.29
N LEU A 117 -6.53 4.26 17.19
CA LEU A 117 -6.68 5.13 16.03
C LEU A 117 -8.13 5.55 15.88
N LYS A 118 -8.35 6.85 15.73
CA LYS A 118 -9.65 7.41 15.38
C LYS A 118 -9.75 7.55 13.87
N ILE A 119 -10.85 7.10 13.31
CA ILE A 119 -11.13 7.28 11.88
C ILE A 119 -11.70 8.68 11.68
N GLU A 120 -10.94 9.51 10.99
CA GLU A 120 -11.38 10.85 10.59
C GLU A 120 -12.23 10.78 9.31
N SER A 121 -12.98 11.85 9.06
CA SER A 121 -13.78 11.99 7.83
C SER A 121 -12.88 11.89 6.59
N CYS A 122 -13.20 10.98 5.70
CA CYS A 122 -12.44 10.76 4.49
C CYS A 122 -13.30 10.17 3.36
N SER A 123 -12.80 10.27 2.13
CA SER A 123 -13.44 9.68 0.95
C SER A 123 -13.10 8.20 0.69
N SER A 124 -12.40 7.56 1.63
CA SER A 124 -12.00 6.15 1.46
C SER A 124 -13.19 5.22 1.45
N ILE A 125 -13.26 4.36 0.45
CA ILE A 125 -14.30 3.32 0.36
C ILE A 125 -14.22 2.31 1.51
N PHE A 126 -13.02 2.13 2.10
CA PHE A 126 -12.80 1.19 3.20
C PHE A 126 -13.28 1.71 4.56
N PHE A 127 -13.46 3.03 4.70
CA PHE A 127 -13.86 3.67 5.95
C PHE A 127 -15.23 4.35 5.89
N ASN A 128 -15.97 4.08 4.80
CA ASN A 128 -17.31 4.65 4.63
C ASN A 128 -18.24 4.23 5.78
N GLY A 129 -18.85 5.19 6.44
CA GLY A 129 -19.71 4.99 7.61
C GLY A 129 -18.98 4.68 8.92
N MET A 130 -17.65 4.79 8.95
CA MET A 130 -16.84 4.54 10.16
C MET A 130 -16.29 5.81 10.80
N GLU A 131 -16.65 7.00 10.33
CA GLU A 131 -16.20 8.27 10.88
C GLU A 131 -16.44 8.35 12.39
N GLY A 132 -15.44 8.79 13.13
CA GLY A 132 -15.46 8.88 14.59
C GLY A 132 -15.24 7.55 15.32
N SER A 133 -15.23 6.42 14.63
CA SER A 133 -14.91 5.13 15.25
C SER A 133 -13.48 5.11 15.77
N VAL A 134 -13.30 4.48 16.94
CA VAL A 134 -11.97 4.26 17.53
C VAL A 134 -11.66 2.78 17.48
N ILE A 135 -10.55 2.43 16.83
CA ILE A 135 -10.10 1.05 16.66
C ILE A 135 -8.76 0.83 17.35
N PRO A 136 -8.58 -0.28 18.07
CA PRO A 136 -7.29 -0.66 18.59
C PRO A 136 -6.42 -1.22 17.45
N VAL A 137 -5.18 -0.78 17.37
CA VAL A 137 -4.21 -1.25 16.37
C VAL A 137 -2.91 -1.62 17.07
N SER A 138 -2.39 -2.81 16.77
CA SER A 138 -1.01 -3.14 17.11
C SER A 138 -0.11 -2.50 16.07
N TYR A 139 0.73 -1.59 16.51
CA TYR A 139 1.61 -0.79 15.67
C TYR A 139 3.07 -1.19 15.88
N THR A 140 3.80 -1.34 14.81
CA THR A 140 5.22 -1.69 14.84
C THR A 140 6.05 -0.70 14.06
#